data_79d3c8371ba610defcac4c11f77ebb13
#
_entry.id   79d3c8371ba610defcac4c11f77ebb13
#
_cell.length_a   1.000
_cell.length_b   1.000
_cell.length_c   1.000
_cell.angle_alpha   90.00
_cell.angle_beta   90.00
_cell.angle_gamma   90.00
#
_symmetry.space_group_name_H-M   'P 1'
#
loop_
_entity.id
_entity.type
_entity.pdbx_description
1 polymer ?
#
loop_
_entity_poly.entity_id
_entity_poly.type
_entity_poly.pdbx_seq_one_letter_code
_entity_poly.pdbx_strand_id
1 'polypeptide(L)'
;TNCDNTGLNKITLQPNSEWMQKLQDFREDYFPNLEVEVRGSNIVNGIAASYYGVSNVGAALHRSKYETKEDFPDFLLKLCLKAYRKKFGQEKFDFIVYVPPTSSGDLVKNFATKLSQVLKFPITHDLVKTRQTKEQKVFENGYLKSDNVSGAFSFNNPVVLAGKSILLVDDIFDSGATIK
;
A
#
# COMPACT_ATOMS: atom_id res chain seq x y z
N THR A 1 -27.82 -4.48 22.35
CA THR A 1 -27.85 -4.91 20.91
C THR A 1 -28.89 -4.05 20.19
N ASN A 2 -28.46 -3.23 19.28
CA ASN A 2 -29.37 -2.48 18.42
C ASN A 2 -29.44 -3.21 17.07
N CYS A 3 -30.67 -3.49 16.61
CA CYS A 3 -30.90 -3.92 15.23
C CYS A 3 -31.02 -2.68 14.33
N ASP A 4 -30.27 -2.64 13.25
CA ASP A 4 -30.53 -1.69 12.18
C ASP A 4 -31.63 -2.20 11.23
N ASN A 5 -32.01 -1.36 10.27
CA ASN A 5 -33.06 -1.71 9.29
C ASN A 5 -32.68 -2.86 8.33
N THR A 6 -31.47 -3.41 8.44
CA THR A 6 -31.00 -4.56 7.64
C THR A 6 -31.16 -5.87 8.38
N GLY A 7 -31.65 -5.86 9.63
CA GLY A 7 -31.80 -7.04 10.48
C GLY A 7 -30.49 -7.56 11.07
N LEU A 8 -29.39 -6.87 10.89
CA LEU A 8 -28.10 -7.23 11.47
C LEU A 8 -27.96 -6.67 12.88
N ASN A 9 -27.59 -7.52 13.82
CA ASN A 9 -27.29 -7.10 15.18
C ASN A 9 -26.00 -6.29 15.22
N LYS A 10 -26.11 -5.00 15.52
CA LYS A 10 -24.95 -4.13 15.73
C LYS A 10 -24.54 -4.23 17.21
N ILE A 11 -23.39 -4.85 17.45
CA ILE A 11 -22.76 -4.87 18.77
C ILE A 11 -21.88 -3.63 18.87
N THR A 12 -22.27 -2.70 19.74
CA THR A 12 -21.39 -1.57 20.08
C THR A 12 -20.56 -1.99 21.29
N LEU A 13 -19.29 -2.27 21.06
CA LEU A 13 -18.32 -2.51 22.13
C LEU A 13 -17.90 -1.15 22.69
N GLN A 14 -18.03 -0.98 24.00
CA GLN A 14 -17.39 0.16 24.67
C GLN A 14 -15.90 -0.19 24.84
N PRO A 15 -14.98 0.53 24.17
CA PRO A 15 -13.57 0.24 24.29
C PRO A 15 -13.09 0.62 25.68
N ASN A 16 -12.54 -0.34 26.43
CA ASN A 16 -11.63 0.00 27.50
C ASN A 16 -10.19 0.07 26.97
N SER A 17 -9.32 0.78 27.64
CA SER A 17 -7.95 1.02 27.22
C SER A 17 -7.14 -0.28 27.03
N GLU A 18 -7.35 -1.27 27.90
CA GLU A 18 -6.65 -2.55 27.86
C GLU A 18 -7.07 -3.39 26.64
N TRP A 19 -8.37 -3.44 26.34
CA TRP A 19 -8.87 -4.18 25.20
C TRP A 19 -8.46 -3.53 23.88
N MET A 20 -8.46 -2.20 23.80
CA MET A 20 -7.97 -1.47 22.63
C MET A 20 -6.48 -1.69 22.41
N GLN A 21 -5.67 -1.75 23.47
CA GLN A 21 -4.26 -2.06 23.37
C GLN A 21 -4.03 -3.48 22.85
N LYS A 22 -4.71 -4.48 23.42
CA LYS A 22 -4.63 -5.88 22.96
C LYS A 22 -5.04 -6.03 21.49
N LEU A 23 -6.07 -5.30 21.05
CA LEU A 23 -6.51 -5.30 19.67
C LEU A 23 -5.47 -4.66 18.75
N GLN A 24 -4.82 -3.59 19.20
CA GLN A 24 -3.76 -2.92 18.47
C GLN A 24 -2.52 -3.82 18.37
N ASP A 25 -2.10 -4.43 19.47
CA ASP A 25 -0.98 -5.38 19.52
C ASP A 25 -1.25 -6.58 18.58
N PHE A 26 -2.46 -7.15 18.62
CA PHE A 26 -2.87 -8.20 17.70
C PHE A 26 -2.78 -7.76 16.23
N ARG A 27 -3.25 -6.56 15.90
CA ARG A 27 -3.17 -6.01 14.54
C ARG A 27 -1.72 -5.79 14.12
N GLU A 28 -0.89 -5.22 15.00
CA GLU A 28 0.51 -4.96 14.71
C GLU A 28 1.31 -6.26 14.52
N ASP A 29 0.98 -7.32 15.25
CA ASP A 29 1.67 -8.60 15.14
C ASP A 29 1.15 -9.47 13.99
N TYR A 30 -0.14 -9.41 13.69
CA TYR A 30 -0.77 -10.29 12.71
C TYR A 30 -0.73 -9.70 11.29
N PHE A 31 -1.09 -8.45 11.10
CA PHE A 31 -1.18 -7.84 9.76
C PHE A 31 0.16 -7.60 9.04
N PRO A 32 1.29 -7.36 9.71
CA PRO A 32 2.60 -7.31 9.03
C PRO A 32 3.04 -8.61 8.35
N ASN A 33 2.24 -9.68 8.45
CA ASN A 33 2.51 -10.97 7.81
C ASN A 33 1.62 -11.24 6.59
N LEU A 34 0.79 -10.30 6.16
CA LEU A 34 -0.03 -10.46 4.97
C LEU A 34 0.86 -10.61 3.75
N GLU A 35 1.00 -11.84 3.27
CA GLU A 35 1.63 -12.11 1.99
C GLU A 35 0.69 -11.71 0.87
N VAL A 36 1.24 -11.01 -0.11
CA VAL A 36 0.51 -10.56 -1.28
C VAL A 36 0.95 -11.38 -2.47
N GLU A 37 0.04 -12.20 -3.00
CA GLU A 37 0.26 -12.94 -4.24
C GLU A 37 -0.30 -12.15 -5.43
N VAL A 38 0.54 -11.89 -6.42
CA VAL A 38 0.14 -11.25 -7.67
C VAL A 38 0.35 -12.23 -8.82
N ARG A 39 -0.71 -12.98 -9.14
CA ARG A 39 -0.68 -14.00 -10.19
C ARG A 39 -0.41 -13.39 -11.57
N GLY A 40 0.40 -14.09 -12.37
CA GLY A 40 0.73 -13.68 -13.72
C GLY A 40 1.62 -12.44 -13.83
N SER A 41 2.34 -12.10 -12.75
CA SER A 41 3.35 -11.03 -12.73
C SER A 41 4.75 -11.60 -12.52
N ASN A 42 5.77 -10.76 -12.78
CA ASN A 42 7.17 -11.05 -12.45
C ASN A 42 7.52 -10.66 -11.00
N ILE A 43 6.54 -10.40 -10.15
CA ILE A 43 6.74 -10.10 -8.75
C ILE A 43 7.10 -11.38 -8.00
N VAL A 44 8.29 -11.40 -7.44
CA VAL A 44 8.82 -12.56 -6.71
C VAL A 44 8.19 -12.67 -5.34
N ASN A 45 7.95 -11.54 -4.68
CA ASN A 45 7.51 -11.50 -3.30
C ASN A 45 6.84 -10.18 -2.97
N GLY A 46 5.84 -10.18 -2.09
CA GLY A 46 5.16 -8.96 -1.68
C GLY A 46 4.58 -9.05 -0.28
N ILE A 47 4.36 -7.92 0.34
CA ILE A 47 3.75 -7.82 1.66
C ILE A 47 2.87 -6.57 1.76
N ALA A 48 1.69 -6.72 2.35
CA ALA A 48 0.90 -5.61 2.83
C ALA A 48 1.27 -5.33 4.30
N ALA A 49 1.62 -4.09 4.60
CA ALA A 49 2.02 -3.71 5.97
C ALA A 49 0.84 -3.73 6.96
N SER A 50 -0.39 -3.61 6.47
CA SER A 50 -1.62 -3.69 7.26
C SER A 50 -2.84 -3.87 6.36
N TYR A 51 -3.98 -4.15 6.99
CA TYR A 51 -5.28 -4.22 6.34
C TYR A 51 -5.87 -2.81 6.14
N TYR A 52 -6.27 -2.49 4.90
CA TYR A 52 -6.81 -1.17 4.57
C TYR A 52 -8.22 -0.94 5.15
N GLY A 53 -9.07 -1.94 5.23
CA GLY A 53 -10.47 -1.84 5.62
C GLY A 53 -10.76 -0.99 6.87
N VAL A 54 -11.58 -1.45 7.78
CA VAL A 54 -11.92 -0.73 9.03
C VAL A 54 -10.76 -0.85 10.02
N SER A 55 -9.73 -0.03 9.81
CA SER A 55 -8.51 -0.03 10.63
C SER A 55 -7.97 1.40 10.81
N ASN A 56 -7.13 1.61 11.82
CA ASN A 56 -6.45 2.88 12.03
C ASN A 56 -5.55 3.26 10.84
N VAL A 57 -4.95 2.26 10.20
CA VAL A 57 -4.14 2.44 8.99
C VAL A 57 -5.01 2.90 7.83
N GLY A 58 -6.14 2.22 7.59
CA GLY A 58 -7.09 2.61 6.55
C GLY A 58 -7.64 4.02 6.76
N ALA A 59 -8.00 4.36 7.99
CA ALA A 59 -8.46 5.70 8.35
C ALA A 59 -7.38 6.78 8.11
N ALA A 60 -6.12 6.51 8.48
CA ALA A 60 -5.02 7.43 8.27
C ALA A 60 -4.71 7.63 6.77
N LEU A 61 -4.67 6.54 6.00
CA LEU A 61 -4.49 6.60 4.54
C LEU A 61 -5.63 7.38 3.88
N HIS A 62 -6.87 7.10 4.27
CA HIS A 62 -8.04 7.81 3.73
C HIS A 62 -7.97 9.31 4.00
N ARG A 63 -7.65 9.69 5.25
CA ARG A 63 -7.51 11.09 5.64
C ARG A 63 -6.46 11.81 4.79
N SER A 64 -5.25 11.25 4.71
CA SER A 64 -4.18 11.84 3.90
C SER A 64 -4.54 11.95 2.42
N LYS A 65 -5.20 10.93 1.84
CA LYS A 65 -5.52 10.92 0.41
C LYS A 65 -6.69 11.83 0.03
N TYR A 66 -7.72 11.90 0.87
CA TYR A 66 -9.01 12.47 0.47
C TYR A 66 -9.43 13.70 1.28
N GLU A 67 -8.90 13.87 2.49
CA GLU A 67 -9.31 14.96 3.37
C GLU A 67 -8.24 16.05 3.47
N THR A 68 -7.10 15.76 4.11
CA THR A 68 -6.09 16.79 4.40
C THR A 68 -5.13 17.04 3.25
N LYS A 69 -4.87 16.05 2.41
CA LYS A 69 -3.82 16.07 1.37
C LYS A 69 -2.40 16.23 1.93
N GLU A 70 -2.23 15.93 3.22
CA GLU A 70 -0.95 15.96 3.90
C GLU A 70 -0.25 14.61 3.78
N ASP A 71 1.07 14.59 3.99
CA ASP A 71 1.90 13.38 4.00
C ASP A 71 1.33 12.30 4.91
N PHE A 72 1.62 11.06 4.57
CA PHE A 72 1.27 9.93 5.43
C PHE A 72 1.94 10.05 6.80
N PRO A 73 1.21 9.82 7.90
CA PRO A 73 1.75 9.90 9.26
C PRO A 73 2.94 8.96 9.48
N ASP A 74 3.87 9.37 10.32
CA ASP A 74 5.12 8.64 10.57
C ASP A 74 4.94 7.24 11.15
N PHE A 75 3.82 6.96 11.83
CA PHE A 75 3.55 5.61 12.32
C PHE A 75 3.36 4.62 11.17
N LEU A 76 2.87 5.04 10.00
CA LEU A 76 2.77 4.18 8.81
C LEU A 76 4.16 3.80 8.29
N LEU A 77 5.11 4.73 8.34
CA LEU A 77 6.50 4.44 8.00
C LEU A 77 7.10 3.38 8.95
N LYS A 78 6.88 3.54 10.26
CA LYS A 78 7.34 2.58 11.28
C LYS A 78 6.74 1.19 11.05
N LEU A 79 5.44 1.12 10.74
CA LEU A 79 4.74 -0.12 10.43
C LEU A 79 5.31 -0.81 9.18
N CYS A 80 5.51 -0.06 8.11
CA CYS A 80 6.12 -0.58 6.87
C CYS A 80 7.55 -1.07 7.10
N LEU A 81 8.35 -0.36 7.89
CA LEU A 81 9.69 -0.80 8.24
C LEU A 81 9.70 -2.09 9.07
N LYS A 82 8.74 -2.23 10.01
CA LYS A 82 8.56 -3.48 10.79
C LYS A 82 8.23 -4.64 9.84
N ALA A 83 7.25 -4.44 8.95
CA ALA A 83 6.84 -5.43 7.96
C ALA A 83 8.01 -5.80 7.00
N TYR A 84 8.71 -4.80 6.48
CA TYR A 84 9.89 -4.99 5.64
C TYR A 84 10.95 -5.86 6.32
N ARG A 85 11.36 -5.51 7.54
CA ARG A 85 12.38 -6.25 8.29
C ARG A 85 11.96 -7.70 8.56
N LYS A 86 10.69 -7.92 8.85
CA LYS A 86 10.16 -9.27 9.11
C LYS A 86 10.14 -10.13 7.84
N LYS A 87 9.76 -9.55 6.68
CA LYS A 87 9.63 -10.30 5.44
C LYS A 87 10.95 -10.45 4.69
N PHE A 88 11.65 -9.36 4.53
CA PHE A 88 12.85 -9.29 3.69
C PHE A 88 14.15 -9.36 4.50
N GLY A 89 14.09 -9.11 5.81
CA GLY A 89 15.26 -9.23 6.70
C GLY A 89 16.39 -8.31 6.29
N GLN A 90 17.47 -8.92 5.78
CA GLN A 90 18.67 -8.23 5.30
C GLN A 90 18.75 -8.15 3.77
N GLU A 91 17.69 -8.50 3.06
CA GLU A 91 17.66 -8.35 1.61
C GLU A 91 17.95 -6.91 1.21
N LYS A 92 18.76 -6.77 0.17
CA LYS A 92 19.11 -5.48 -0.40
C LYS A 92 18.45 -5.32 -1.76
N PHE A 93 17.93 -4.15 -1.99
CA PHE A 93 17.37 -3.78 -3.27
C PHE A 93 18.26 -2.73 -3.92
N ASP A 94 18.40 -2.80 -5.24
CA ASP A 94 19.16 -1.81 -6.01
C ASP A 94 18.45 -0.47 -6.02
N PHE A 95 17.10 -0.49 -6.10
CA PHE A 95 16.28 0.72 -6.16
C PHE A 95 14.96 0.56 -5.42
N ILE A 96 14.46 1.69 -4.91
CA ILE A 96 13.05 1.86 -4.56
C ILE A 96 12.37 2.54 -5.74
N VAL A 97 11.24 1.96 -6.15
CA VAL A 97 10.32 2.51 -7.15
C VAL A 97 8.97 2.70 -6.50
N TYR A 98 8.25 3.74 -6.81
CA TYR A 98 6.89 3.93 -6.34
C TYR A 98 5.91 3.99 -7.51
N VAL A 99 4.67 3.56 -7.26
CA VAL A 99 3.60 3.64 -8.24
C VAL A 99 3.15 5.11 -8.37
N PRO A 100 3.21 5.70 -9.58
CA PRO A 100 2.73 7.06 -9.80
C PRO A 100 1.23 7.17 -9.51
N PRO A 101 0.79 8.17 -8.73
CA PRO A 101 -0.60 8.30 -8.31
C PRO A 101 -1.55 8.68 -9.45
N THR A 102 -2.84 8.41 -9.29
CA THR A 102 -3.89 8.92 -10.18
C THR A 102 -4.35 10.32 -9.76
N SER A 103 -4.60 10.52 -8.48
CA SER A 103 -5.20 11.77 -7.95
C SER A 103 -4.67 12.18 -6.58
N SER A 104 -3.87 11.36 -5.91
CA SER A 104 -3.42 11.59 -4.53
C SER A 104 -2.18 12.50 -4.41
N GLY A 105 -1.76 13.18 -5.49
CA GLY A 105 -0.56 14.02 -5.45
C GLY A 105 0.71 13.21 -5.14
N ASP A 106 1.67 13.80 -4.44
CA ASP A 106 2.99 13.21 -4.19
C ASP A 106 3.05 12.29 -2.95
N LEU A 107 1.92 11.88 -2.37
CA LEU A 107 1.89 11.12 -1.10
C LEU A 107 2.73 9.85 -1.14
N VAL A 108 2.55 9.02 -2.17
CA VAL A 108 3.32 7.75 -2.31
C VAL A 108 4.79 8.04 -2.60
N LYS A 109 5.09 9.04 -3.41
CA LYS A 109 6.46 9.49 -3.69
C LYS A 109 7.16 9.97 -2.42
N ASN A 110 6.51 10.83 -1.63
CA ASN A 110 7.06 11.34 -0.38
C ASN A 110 7.30 10.21 0.62
N PHE A 111 6.38 9.27 0.72
CA PHE A 111 6.53 8.08 1.55
C PHE A 111 7.69 7.19 1.10
N ALA A 112 7.80 6.90 -0.20
CA ALA A 112 8.91 6.13 -0.77
C ALA A 112 10.25 6.84 -0.56
N THR A 113 10.28 8.17 -0.62
CA THR A 113 11.47 8.97 -0.31
C THR A 113 11.89 8.81 1.16
N LYS A 114 10.94 8.86 2.09
CA LYS A 114 11.23 8.60 3.52
C LYS A 114 11.75 7.17 3.74
N LEU A 115 11.16 6.18 3.07
CA LEU A 115 11.66 4.79 3.09
C LEU A 115 13.09 4.69 2.57
N SER A 116 13.39 5.33 1.44
CA SER A 116 14.73 5.37 0.84
C SER A 116 15.77 5.93 1.82
N GLN A 117 15.45 7.00 2.51
CA GLN A 117 16.32 7.62 3.50
C GLN A 117 16.65 6.68 4.67
N VAL A 118 15.66 5.91 5.15
CA VAL A 118 15.83 4.98 6.27
C VAL A 118 16.52 3.69 5.87
N LEU A 119 16.11 3.10 4.75
CA LEU A 119 16.66 1.81 4.25
C LEU A 119 18.00 1.99 3.54
N LYS A 120 18.35 3.23 3.16
CA LYS A 120 19.57 3.56 2.39
C LYS A 120 19.62 2.92 1.00
N PHE A 121 18.46 2.69 0.39
CA PHE A 121 18.36 2.30 -1.01
C PHE A 121 18.07 3.52 -1.86
N PRO A 122 18.70 3.68 -3.03
CA PRO A 122 18.39 4.78 -3.92
C PRO A 122 16.96 4.68 -4.45
N ILE A 123 16.30 5.83 -4.58
CA ILE A 123 14.99 5.94 -5.20
C ILE A 123 15.13 6.36 -6.66
N THR A 124 14.33 5.76 -7.54
CA THR A 124 14.20 6.23 -8.92
C THR A 124 12.79 6.73 -9.20
N HIS A 125 12.69 7.71 -10.08
CA HIS A 125 11.45 8.33 -10.55
C HIS A 125 11.13 7.93 -12.00
N ASP A 126 11.76 6.88 -12.50
CA ASP A 126 11.67 6.47 -13.90
C ASP A 126 10.34 5.79 -14.26
N LEU A 127 9.59 5.27 -13.28
CA LEU A 127 8.24 4.76 -13.52
C LEU A 127 7.28 5.94 -13.68
N VAL A 128 6.71 6.08 -14.87
CA VAL A 128 5.82 7.19 -15.21
C VAL A 128 4.48 6.67 -15.73
N LYS A 129 3.43 7.47 -15.58
CA LYS A 129 2.17 7.25 -16.28
C LYS A 129 2.24 7.77 -17.71
N THR A 130 1.88 6.91 -18.66
CA THR A 130 1.81 7.23 -20.09
C THR A 130 0.44 7.74 -20.52
N ARG A 131 -0.61 7.47 -19.71
CA ARG A 131 -1.97 7.94 -19.93
C ARG A 131 -2.73 8.12 -18.61
N GLN A 132 -3.79 8.88 -18.66
CA GLN A 132 -4.70 8.98 -17.52
C GLN A 132 -5.43 7.68 -17.24
N THR A 133 -5.58 7.34 -15.97
CA THR A 133 -6.37 6.22 -15.48
C THR A 133 -7.45 6.74 -14.54
N LYS A 134 -8.55 6.00 -14.41
CA LYS A 134 -9.53 6.26 -13.36
C LYS A 134 -9.09 5.63 -12.03
N GLU A 135 -9.58 6.12 -10.91
CA GLU A 135 -9.35 5.49 -9.62
C GLU A 135 -9.90 4.06 -9.62
N GLN A 136 -9.11 3.10 -9.11
CA GLN A 136 -9.47 1.67 -9.13
C GLN A 136 -10.78 1.36 -8.37
N LYS A 137 -11.09 2.15 -7.35
CA LYS A 137 -12.34 2.01 -6.56
C LYS A 137 -13.63 2.22 -7.37
N VAL A 138 -13.55 2.87 -8.54
CA VAL A 138 -14.71 3.09 -9.43
C VAL A 138 -15.14 1.80 -10.14
N PHE A 139 -14.29 0.79 -10.18
CA PHE A 139 -14.55 -0.46 -10.88
C PHE A 139 -14.96 -1.58 -9.92
N GLU A 140 -16.06 -2.24 -10.22
CA GLU A 140 -16.62 -3.31 -9.38
C GLU A 140 -15.90 -4.64 -9.56
N ASN A 141 -15.31 -4.91 -10.73
CA ASN A 141 -14.67 -6.18 -11.02
C ASN A 141 -13.18 -6.06 -11.42
N GLY A 142 -12.45 -7.16 -11.23
CA GLY A 142 -11.01 -7.21 -11.47
C GLY A 142 -10.62 -7.07 -12.94
N TYR A 143 -11.48 -7.45 -13.89
CA TYR A 143 -11.21 -7.32 -15.32
C TYR A 143 -11.16 -5.83 -15.71
N LEU A 144 -12.16 -5.04 -15.33
CA LEU A 144 -12.20 -3.61 -15.59
C LEU A 144 -11.06 -2.87 -14.90
N LYS A 145 -10.65 -3.32 -13.71
CA LYS A 145 -9.47 -2.78 -13.00
C LYS A 145 -8.19 -3.04 -13.80
N SER A 146 -8.02 -4.24 -14.34
CA SER A 146 -6.86 -4.61 -15.15
C SER A 146 -6.81 -3.83 -16.47
N ASP A 147 -7.92 -3.73 -17.16
CA ASP A 147 -8.04 -2.98 -18.42
C ASP A 147 -7.75 -1.48 -18.21
N ASN A 148 -8.24 -0.91 -17.12
CA ASN A 148 -7.98 0.49 -16.77
C ASN A 148 -6.49 0.81 -16.61
N VAL A 149 -5.66 -0.12 -16.19
CA VAL A 149 -4.22 0.12 -15.95
C VAL A 149 -3.30 -0.49 -17.00
N SER A 150 -3.83 -1.35 -17.87
CA SER A 150 -3.07 -1.98 -18.95
C SER A 150 -2.38 -0.93 -19.83
N GLY A 151 -1.05 -1.02 -19.98
CA GLY A 151 -0.25 -0.07 -20.74
C GLY A 151 -0.26 1.38 -20.21
N ALA A 152 -0.71 1.58 -18.96
CA ALA A 152 -0.77 2.92 -18.35
C ALA A 152 0.56 3.37 -17.74
N PHE A 153 1.53 2.48 -17.63
CA PHE A 153 2.82 2.75 -17.03
C PHE A 153 3.97 2.41 -17.98
N SER A 154 5.05 3.15 -17.86
CA SER A 154 6.29 2.91 -18.59
C SER A 154 7.48 3.35 -17.78
N PHE A 155 8.64 2.77 -18.04
CA PHE A 155 9.90 3.25 -17.50
C PHE A 155 10.59 4.15 -18.53
N ASN A 156 11.06 5.33 -18.09
CA ASN A 156 11.84 6.23 -18.96
C ASN A 156 13.18 5.61 -19.37
N ASN A 157 13.85 4.93 -18.42
CA ASN A 157 15.16 4.31 -18.65
C ASN A 157 15.14 2.81 -18.26
N PRO A 158 14.47 1.95 -19.01
CA PRO A 158 14.33 0.54 -18.63
C PRO A 158 15.68 -0.20 -18.58
N VAL A 159 16.67 0.24 -19.37
CA VAL A 159 18.01 -0.38 -19.41
C VAL A 159 18.74 -0.27 -18.07
N VAL A 160 18.55 0.81 -17.32
CA VAL A 160 19.18 1.02 -16.01
C VAL A 160 18.63 0.05 -14.98
N LEU A 161 17.39 -0.40 -15.14
CA LEU A 161 16.69 -1.30 -14.21
C LEU A 161 16.78 -2.77 -14.61
N ALA A 162 17.31 -3.07 -15.80
CA ALA A 162 17.44 -4.44 -16.27
C ALA A 162 18.37 -5.25 -15.36
N GLY A 163 17.87 -6.41 -14.88
CA GLY A 163 18.60 -7.27 -13.97
C GLY A 163 18.75 -6.75 -12.53
N LYS A 164 18.07 -5.65 -12.19
CA LYS A 164 18.08 -5.04 -10.87
C LYS A 164 16.98 -5.58 -9.96
N SER A 165 17.28 -5.66 -8.68
CA SER A 165 16.31 -5.99 -7.64
C SER A 165 15.60 -4.71 -7.19
N ILE A 166 14.29 -4.64 -7.34
CA ILE A 166 13.47 -3.44 -7.12
C ILE A 166 12.51 -3.66 -5.98
N LEU A 167 12.47 -2.70 -5.03
CA LEU A 167 11.41 -2.59 -4.04
C LEU A 167 10.32 -1.65 -4.56
N LEU A 168 9.22 -2.22 -5.05
CA LEU A 168 8.06 -1.44 -5.51
C LEU A 168 7.19 -1.05 -4.32
N VAL A 169 6.80 0.22 -4.25
CA VAL A 169 5.97 0.80 -3.18
C VAL A 169 4.67 1.32 -3.76
N ASP A 170 3.55 0.89 -3.16
CA ASP A 170 2.20 1.41 -3.46
C ASP A 170 1.47 1.66 -2.14
N ASP A 171 0.39 2.45 -2.17
CA ASP A 171 -0.39 2.78 -0.98
C ASP A 171 -1.47 1.75 -0.64
N ILE A 172 -2.13 1.18 -1.63
CA ILE A 172 -3.23 0.22 -1.45
C ILE A 172 -3.09 -0.93 -2.43
N PHE A 173 -2.94 -2.13 -1.89
CA PHE A 173 -3.10 -3.36 -2.66
C PHE A 173 -4.56 -3.84 -2.59
N ASP A 174 -5.21 -3.96 -3.74
CA ASP A 174 -6.56 -4.51 -3.88
C ASP A 174 -6.52 -5.76 -4.79
N SER A 175 -6.82 -5.64 -6.06
CA SER A 175 -6.79 -6.76 -7.01
C SER A 175 -5.39 -7.09 -7.55
N GLY A 176 -4.39 -6.28 -7.24
CA GLY A 176 -3.06 -6.36 -7.82
C GLY A 176 -2.96 -5.88 -9.27
N ALA A 177 -4.04 -5.34 -9.85
CA ALA A 177 -4.06 -4.89 -11.25
C ALA A 177 -3.00 -3.82 -11.54
N THR A 178 -2.74 -2.92 -10.59
CA THR A 178 -1.77 -1.83 -10.75
C THR A 178 -0.32 -2.32 -10.84
N ILE A 179 -0.01 -3.46 -10.22
CA ILE A 179 1.37 -3.97 -10.09
C ILE A 179 1.65 -5.19 -10.98
N LYS A 180 0.71 -5.61 -11.79
CA LYS A 180 0.89 -6.60 -12.86
C LYS A 180 1.50 -5.96 -14.10
#